data_3983c8eed63f4713af29feb917a5c4a3
#
_entry.id   3983c8eed63f4713af29feb917a5c4a3
#
_cell.length_a   1.000
_cell.length_b   1.000
_cell.length_c   1.000
_cell.angle_alpha   90.00
_cell.angle_beta   90.00
_cell.angle_gamma   90.00
#
_symmetry.space_group_name_H-M   'P 1'
#
loop_
_entity.id
_entity.type
_entity.pdbx_description
1 polymer ?
#
loop_
_entity_poly.entity_id
_entity_poly.type
_entity_poly.pdbx_seq_one_letter_code
_entity_poly.pdbx_strand_id
1 'polypeptide(L)'
;MAKRKIDSRAQGARGERSGAKAWSETFNVNSFRGCQFAGGPDSPDIKTDHTEIHVEVKRTEKGNPYNWLAQAVVDARGKVPVVLHRRNREEWVLIMRLQDAPRFAEEIHRQGQTLADETLPSEIQDSDQAGGGKDSARPSGGMVSRERGTGSDTTEERPEQ
;
A
#
# COMPACT_ATOMS: atom_id res chain seq x y z
N MET A 1 -38.51 -31.95 1.57
CA MET A 1 -37.09 -31.73 1.88
C MET A 1 -36.95 -30.43 2.66
N ALA A 2 -36.50 -30.44 3.92
CA ALA A 2 -36.36 -29.26 4.75
C ALA A 2 -35.18 -28.41 4.23
N LYS A 3 -35.43 -27.14 3.89
CA LYS A 3 -34.38 -26.19 3.55
C LYS A 3 -33.46 -26.00 4.77
N ARG A 4 -32.22 -26.42 4.67
CA ARG A 4 -31.19 -26.24 5.70
C ARG A 4 -31.03 -24.74 5.94
N LYS A 5 -31.30 -24.27 7.16
CA LYS A 5 -31.15 -22.87 7.56
C LYS A 5 -29.67 -22.50 7.40
N ILE A 6 -29.37 -21.60 6.48
CA ILE A 6 -28.01 -21.14 6.24
C ILE A 6 -27.64 -20.23 7.41
N ASP A 7 -26.59 -20.57 8.14
CA ASP A 7 -26.02 -19.70 9.16
C ASP A 7 -25.24 -18.56 8.46
N SER A 8 -25.93 -17.43 8.31
CA SER A 8 -25.39 -16.24 7.63
C SER A 8 -24.15 -15.69 8.32
N ARG A 9 -24.05 -15.82 9.66
CA ARG A 9 -22.89 -15.36 10.43
C ARG A 9 -21.65 -16.23 10.15
N ALA A 10 -21.83 -17.55 10.12
CA ALA A 10 -20.76 -18.46 9.75
C ALA A 10 -20.31 -18.29 8.28
N GLN A 11 -21.26 -17.97 7.39
CA GLN A 11 -20.96 -17.69 5.99
C GLN A 11 -20.17 -16.38 5.82
N GLY A 12 -20.55 -15.31 6.54
CA GLY A 12 -19.81 -14.06 6.59
C GLY A 12 -18.35 -14.28 7.04
N ALA A 13 -18.17 -14.94 8.19
CA ALA A 13 -16.86 -15.23 8.74
C ALA A 13 -15.97 -16.08 7.80
N ARG A 14 -16.55 -17.00 7.01
CA ARG A 14 -15.80 -17.73 5.98
C ARG A 14 -15.42 -16.82 4.82
N GLY A 15 -16.30 -15.90 4.42
CA GLY A 15 -16.05 -14.88 3.41
C GLY A 15 -14.86 -14.01 3.79
N GLU A 16 -14.88 -13.44 5.00
CA GLU A 16 -13.82 -12.60 5.54
C GLU A 16 -12.46 -13.31 5.60
N ARG A 17 -12.41 -14.58 6.09
CA ARG A 17 -11.16 -15.36 6.10
C ARG A 17 -10.64 -15.62 4.68
N SER A 18 -11.53 -15.99 3.75
CA SER A 18 -11.09 -16.25 2.37
C SER A 18 -10.70 -14.98 1.64
N GLY A 19 -11.30 -13.83 1.97
CA GLY A 19 -10.89 -12.52 1.47
C GLY A 19 -9.53 -12.10 2.02
N ALA A 20 -9.28 -12.28 3.31
CA ALA A 20 -7.99 -12.02 3.93
C ALA A 20 -6.87 -12.86 3.27
N LYS A 21 -7.12 -14.14 3.05
CA LYS A 21 -6.17 -15.01 2.34
C LYS A 21 -5.88 -14.50 0.92
N ALA A 22 -6.91 -14.16 0.15
CA ALA A 22 -6.75 -13.62 -1.20
C ALA A 22 -5.97 -12.30 -1.20
N TRP A 23 -6.22 -11.42 -0.23
CA TRP A 23 -5.48 -10.17 -0.05
C TRP A 23 -4.00 -10.43 0.20
N SER A 24 -3.68 -11.32 1.17
CA SER A 24 -2.29 -11.72 1.46
C SER A 24 -1.56 -12.24 0.24
N GLU A 25 -2.19 -13.15 -0.51
CA GLU A 25 -1.59 -13.76 -1.69
C GLU A 25 -1.39 -12.77 -2.84
N THR A 26 -2.32 -11.81 -3.00
CA THR A 26 -2.26 -10.82 -4.09
C THR A 26 -1.19 -9.77 -3.86
N PHE A 27 -1.06 -9.30 -2.61
CA PHE A 27 -0.19 -8.17 -2.28
C PHE A 27 1.07 -8.56 -1.52
N ASN A 28 1.26 -9.86 -1.25
CA ASN A 28 2.40 -10.41 -0.50
C ASN A 28 2.60 -9.73 0.87
N VAL A 29 1.52 -9.57 1.63
CA VAL A 29 1.49 -8.95 2.96
C VAL A 29 0.75 -9.82 3.95
N ASN A 30 0.94 -9.56 5.25
CA ASN A 30 0.13 -10.23 6.25
C ASN A 30 -1.29 -9.64 6.24
N SER A 31 -2.28 -10.52 6.22
CA SER A 31 -3.64 -10.12 6.47
C SER A 31 -4.45 -11.24 7.12
N PHE A 32 -5.40 -10.84 7.96
CA PHE A 32 -6.24 -11.75 8.72
C PHE A 32 -7.62 -11.14 8.95
N ARG A 33 -8.56 -12.00 9.30
CA ARG A 33 -9.91 -11.58 9.65
C ARG A 33 -9.89 -10.61 10.83
N GLY A 34 -10.59 -9.47 10.72
CA GLY A 34 -10.80 -8.55 11.82
C GLY A 34 -11.59 -9.19 12.97
N CYS A 35 -11.27 -8.85 14.21
CA CYS A 35 -12.04 -9.29 15.38
C CYS A 35 -13.26 -8.39 15.57
N GLN A 36 -14.46 -8.93 15.37
CA GLN A 36 -15.72 -8.22 15.54
C GLN A 36 -16.20 -8.13 17.02
N PHE A 37 -15.28 -8.21 17.98
CA PHE A 37 -15.67 -8.19 19.40
C PHE A 37 -16.21 -6.84 19.89
N ALA A 38 -16.00 -5.77 19.17
CA ALA A 38 -16.38 -4.43 19.58
C ALA A 38 -17.60 -3.87 18.83
N GLY A 39 -18.11 -4.53 17.78
CA GLY A 39 -19.36 -4.13 17.09
C GLY A 39 -19.41 -2.64 16.74
N GLY A 40 -18.33 -2.06 16.25
CA GLY A 40 -18.24 -0.63 15.94
C GLY A 40 -17.68 -0.37 14.55
N PRO A 41 -17.83 0.86 14.05
CA PRO A 41 -17.35 1.29 12.73
C PRO A 41 -15.83 1.20 12.58
N ASP A 42 -15.07 0.94 13.64
CA ASP A 42 -13.62 0.82 13.65
C ASP A 42 -13.09 -0.60 13.41
N SER A 43 -13.97 -1.55 13.08
CA SER A 43 -13.57 -2.95 12.89
C SER A 43 -13.65 -3.33 11.42
N PRO A 44 -12.57 -3.16 10.63
CA PRO A 44 -12.54 -3.64 9.25
C PRO A 44 -12.71 -5.16 9.24
N ASP A 45 -13.33 -5.69 8.19
CA ASP A 45 -13.49 -7.14 8.00
C ASP A 45 -12.13 -7.85 7.85
N ILE A 46 -11.14 -7.13 7.31
CA ILE A 46 -9.75 -7.59 7.18
C ILE A 46 -8.80 -6.58 7.83
N LYS A 47 -7.92 -7.07 8.70
CA LYS A 47 -6.73 -6.36 9.16
C LYS A 47 -5.55 -6.76 8.31
N THR A 48 -4.76 -5.79 7.86
CA THR A 48 -3.64 -5.99 6.94
C THR A 48 -2.51 -5.02 7.27
N ASP A 49 -1.29 -5.31 6.80
CA ASP A 49 -0.13 -4.42 6.91
C ASP A 49 -0.34 -3.11 6.13
N HIS A 50 -1.26 -3.07 5.17
CA HIS A 50 -1.72 -1.83 4.53
C HIS A 50 -2.60 -1.02 5.48
N THR A 51 -1.98 -0.30 6.41
CA THR A 51 -2.67 0.37 7.54
C THR A 51 -3.59 1.50 7.12
N GLU A 52 -3.34 2.12 5.96
CA GLU A 52 -4.14 3.20 5.40
C GLU A 52 -5.29 2.72 4.50
N ILE A 53 -5.51 1.40 4.39
CA ILE A 53 -6.61 0.83 3.64
C ILE A 53 -7.64 0.22 4.59
N HIS A 54 -8.90 0.54 4.37
CA HIS A 54 -10.05 -0.10 5.04
C HIS A 54 -10.70 -1.09 4.09
N VAL A 55 -10.65 -2.37 4.45
CA VAL A 55 -11.15 -3.45 3.60
C VAL A 55 -12.45 -4.02 4.15
N GLU A 56 -13.53 -3.85 3.40
CA GLU A 56 -14.83 -4.47 3.62
C GLU A 56 -14.99 -5.69 2.72
N VAL A 57 -15.55 -6.80 3.22
CA VAL A 57 -15.72 -8.03 2.46
C VAL A 57 -17.20 -8.31 2.19
N LYS A 58 -17.54 -8.49 0.94
CA LYS A 58 -18.91 -8.85 0.52
C LYS A 58 -18.88 -10.16 -0.26
N ARG A 59 -19.30 -11.26 0.37
CA ARG A 59 -19.49 -12.55 -0.30
C ARG A 59 -20.98 -12.81 -0.50
N THR A 60 -21.53 -12.33 -1.60
CA THR A 60 -22.95 -12.38 -1.91
C THR A 60 -23.22 -12.46 -3.41
N GLU A 61 -24.31 -13.14 -3.79
CA GLU A 61 -24.74 -13.25 -5.19
C GLU A 61 -25.44 -11.99 -5.69
N LYS A 62 -26.03 -11.22 -4.77
CA LYS A 62 -26.84 -10.05 -5.08
C LYS A 62 -26.44 -8.88 -4.19
N GLY A 63 -26.59 -7.68 -4.72
CA GLY A 63 -26.35 -6.46 -3.97
C GLY A 63 -25.94 -5.31 -4.88
N ASN A 64 -25.87 -4.12 -4.31
CA ASN A 64 -25.50 -2.91 -5.02
C ASN A 64 -24.09 -2.48 -4.60
N PRO A 65 -23.08 -2.53 -5.50
CA PRO A 65 -21.73 -2.12 -5.20
C PRO A 65 -21.59 -0.69 -4.68
N TYR A 66 -22.42 0.23 -5.16
CA TYR A 66 -22.42 1.62 -4.69
C TYR A 66 -22.85 1.75 -3.22
N ASN A 67 -23.85 0.97 -2.79
CA ASN A 67 -24.25 0.96 -1.38
C ASN A 67 -23.17 0.37 -0.47
N TRP A 68 -22.49 -0.70 -0.91
CA TRP A 68 -21.39 -1.29 -0.17
C TRP A 68 -20.23 -0.31 -0.03
N LEU A 69 -19.89 0.38 -1.13
CA LEU A 69 -18.83 1.35 -1.16
C LEU A 69 -19.16 2.59 -0.31
N ALA A 70 -20.42 3.06 -0.33
CA ALA A 70 -20.87 4.14 0.52
C ALA A 70 -20.71 3.79 2.01
N GLN A 71 -21.04 2.56 2.40
CA GLN A 71 -20.81 2.06 3.76
C GLN A 71 -19.32 2.04 4.09
N ALA A 72 -18.49 1.44 3.22
CA ALA A 72 -17.04 1.37 3.42
C ALA A 72 -16.38 2.76 3.57
N VAL A 73 -16.90 3.78 2.86
CA VAL A 73 -16.43 5.17 2.99
C VAL A 73 -16.70 5.73 4.40
N VAL A 74 -17.89 5.46 4.95
CA VAL A 74 -18.25 5.92 6.30
C VAL A 74 -17.38 5.21 7.34
N ASP A 75 -17.20 3.90 7.20
CA ASP A 75 -16.48 3.06 8.16
C ASP A 75 -14.96 3.25 8.08
N ALA A 76 -14.43 3.69 6.93
CA ALA A 76 -13.00 3.90 6.69
C ALA A 76 -12.39 5.06 7.49
N ARG A 77 -13.18 6.04 7.94
CA ARG A 77 -12.71 7.20 8.75
C ARG A 77 -11.45 7.88 8.21
N GLY A 78 -11.44 8.19 6.93
CA GLY A 78 -10.34 8.87 6.25
C GLY A 78 -9.28 7.95 5.63
N LYS A 79 -9.31 6.65 5.91
CA LYS A 79 -8.53 5.65 5.18
C LYS A 79 -9.08 5.45 3.77
N VAL A 80 -8.34 4.76 2.94
CA VAL A 80 -8.78 4.38 1.59
C VAL A 80 -9.84 3.27 1.69
N PRO A 81 -11.11 3.55 1.35
CA PRO A 81 -12.17 2.55 1.42
C PRO A 81 -12.11 1.61 0.20
N VAL A 82 -12.09 0.32 0.45
CA VAL A 82 -12.20 -0.69 -0.61
C VAL A 82 -13.20 -1.77 -0.23
N VAL A 83 -13.89 -2.31 -1.22
CA VAL A 83 -14.78 -3.47 -1.06
C VAL A 83 -14.21 -4.64 -1.84
N LEU A 84 -13.89 -5.71 -1.14
CA LEU A 84 -13.47 -6.97 -1.73
C LEU A 84 -14.70 -7.85 -1.91
N HIS A 85 -15.15 -8.02 -3.15
CA HIS A 85 -16.38 -8.73 -3.47
C HIS A 85 -16.12 -10.03 -4.21
N ARG A 86 -16.91 -11.06 -3.88
CA ARG A 86 -16.92 -12.34 -4.58
C ARG A 86 -18.30 -12.96 -4.60
N ARG A 87 -18.72 -13.48 -5.75
CA ARG A 87 -19.82 -14.45 -5.87
C ARG A 87 -19.33 -15.87 -5.70
N ASN A 88 -20.23 -16.83 -5.60
CA ASN A 88 -19.83 -18.23 -5.58
C ASN A 88 -19.24 -18.63 -6.95
N ARG A 89 -18.12 -19.34 -6.92
CA ARG A 89 -17.39 -19.82 -8.11
C ARG A 89 -16.82 -18.73 -9.01
N GLU A 90 -16.85 -17.46 -8.56
CA GLU A 90 -16.25 -16.34 -9.30
C GLU A 90 -14.93 -15.92 -8.64
N GLU A 91 -14.17 -15.11 -9.35
CA GLU A 91 -12.94 -14.49 -8.84
C GLU A 91 -13.25 -13.35 -7.86
N TRP A 92 -12.25 -13.01 -7.04
CA TRP A 92 -12.32 -11.82 -6.22
C TRP A 92 -12.18 -10.56 -7.08
N VAL A 93 -13.03 -9.58 -6.84
CA VAL A 93 -12.96 -8.26 -7.46
C VAL A 93 -12.78 -7.19 -6.39
N LEU A 94 -11.95 -6.19 -6.68
CA LEU A 94 -11.74 -5.04 -5.85
C LEU A 94 -12.57 -3.87 -6.39
N ILE A 95 -13.35 -3.24 -5.52
CA ILE A 95 -14.22 -2.12 -5.86
C ILE A 95 -13.78 -0.92 -5.02
N MET A 96 -13.49 0.20 -5.67
CA MET A 96 -13.12 1.45 -5.02
C MET A 96 -13.62 2.65 -5.83
N ARG A 97 -13.64 3.84 -5.25
CA ARG A 97 -13.88 5.07 -6.00
C ARG A 97 -12.62 5.41 -6.80
N LEU A 98 -12.81 5.89 -8.03
CA LEU A 98 -11.68 6.26 -8.89
C LEU A 98 -10.75 7.30 -8.23
N GLN A 99 -11.34 8.25 -7.50
CA GLN A 99 -10.58 9.26 -6.78
C GLN A 99 -9.66 8.73 -5.65
N ASP A 100 -9.93 7.53 -5.14
CA ASP A 100 -9.13 6.89 -4.10
C ASP A 100 -7.98 6.06 -4.67
N ALA A 101 -7.98 5.79 -5.98
CA ALA A 101 -7.00 4.94 -6.65
C ALA A 101 -5.55 5.43 -6.50
N PRO A 102 -5.21 6.74 -6.57
CA PRO A 102 -3.84 7.19 -6.33
C PRO A 102 -3.35 6.85 -4.92
N ARG A 103 -4.14 7.15 -3.88
CA ARG A 103 -3.79 6.84 -2.48
C ARG A 103 -3.68 5.33 -2.24
N PHE A 104 -4.53 4.54 -2.89
CA PHE A 104 -4.42 3.09 -2.85
C PHE A 104 -3.10 2.61 -3.43
N ALA A 105 -2.72 3.09 -4.61
CA ALA A 105 -1.47 2.72 -5.27
C ALA A 105 -0.24 3.12 -4.44
N GLU A 106 -0.25 4.31 -3.84
CA GLU A 106 0.81 4.79 -2.94
C GLU A 106 1.00 3.85 -1.74
N GLU A 107 -0.10 3.44 -1.10
CA GLU A 107 -0.04 2.55 0.06
C GLU A 107 0.49 1.15 -0.30
N ILE A 108 0.03 0.58 -1.41
CA ILE A 108 0.53 -0.70 -1.91
C ILE A 108 2.03 -0.62 -2.20
N HIS A 109 2.47 0.45 -2.87
CA HIS A 109 3.88 0.64 -3.22
C HIS A 109 4.77 0.83 -1.98
N ARG A 110 4.32 1.60 -1.01
CA ARG A 110 5.02 1.84 0.25
C ARG A 110 5.33 0.55 1.01
N GLN A 111 4.37 -0.34 1.13
CA GLN A 111 4.56 -1.62 1.81
C GLN A 111 5.47 -2.56 1.01
N GLY A 112 5.40 -2.54 -0.31
CA GLY A 112 6.30 -3.31 -1.17
C GLY A 112 7.78 -2.91 -1.00
N GLN A 113 8.06 -1.64 -0.79
CA GLN A 113 9.42 -1.14 -0.53
C GLN A 113 9.94 -1.54 0.85
N THR A 114 9.10 -1.46 1.89
CA THR A 114 9.48 -1.86 3.25
C THR A 114 9.90 -3.33 3.31
N LEU A 115 9.16 -4.22 2.65
CA LEU A 115 9.50 -5.65 2.57
C LEU A 115 10.79 -5.91 1.79
N ALA A 116 11.08 -5.11 0.77
CA ALA A 116 12.32 -5.23 -0.01
C ALA A 116 13.54 -4.80 0.80
N ASP A 117 13.42 -3.74 1.61
CA ASP A 117 14.50 -3.21 2.43
C ASP A 117 14.82 -4.14 3.62
N GLU A 118 13.81 -4.76 4.22
CA GLU A 118 14.01 -5.76 5.29
C GLU A 118 14.67 -7.07 4.79
N THR A 119 14.66 -7.33 3.49
CA THR A 119 15.21 -8.57 2.89
C THR A 119 16.68 -8.40 2.45
N LEU A 120 17.23 -7.17 2.45
CA LEU A 120 18.64 -6.94 2.16
C LEU A 120 19.48 -7.36 3.37
N PRO A 121 20.44 -8.30 3.23
CA PRO A 121 21.40 -8.59 4.28
C PRO A 121 22.22 -7.33 4.56
N SER A 122 22.30 -6.93 5.84
CA SER A 122 23.25 -5.90 6.26
C SER A 122 24.64 -6.30 5.79
N GLU A 123 25.16 -5.60 4.79
CA GLU A 123 26.53 -5.78 4.34
C GLU A 123 27.47 -5.62 5.54
N ILE A 124 28.25 -6.65 5.74
CA ILE A 124 29.32 -6.78 6.70
C ILE A 124 30.20 -5.52 6.58
N GLN A 125 30.19 -4.70 7.61
CA GLN A 125 31.23 -3.69 7.78
C GLN A 125 32.54 -4.45 8.05
N ASP A 126 33.31 -4.68 7.01
CA ASP A 126 34.67 -5.14 7.10
C ASP A 126 35.52 -4.01 7.72
N SER A 127 35.73 -4.15 9.00
CA SER A 127 36.70 -3.37 9.73
C SER A 127 38.08 -3.93 9.45
N ASP A 128 38.76 -3.48 8.40
CA ASP A 128 40.18 -3.63 8.24
C ASP A 128 40.90 -2.38 8.77
N GLN A 129 41.21 -2.43 10.07
CA GLN A 129 42.29 -1.67 10.66
C GLN A 129 43.51 -2.58 10.79
N ALA A 130 44.47 -2.38 9.95
CA ALA A 130 45.85 -2.69 10.33
C ALA A 130 46.86 -1.97 9.43
N GLY A 131 47.61 -1.02 10.01
CA GLY A 131 49.04 -1.04 9.99
C GLY A 131 49.80 -0.18 9.01
N GLY A 132 50.25 0.99 9.42
CA GLY A 132 51.60 1.43 9.45
C GLY A 132 52.39 1.66 8.13
N GLY A 133 52.86 2.88 7.93
CA GLY A 133 53.98 3.14 7.00
C GLY A 133 54.11 4.62 6.63
N LYS A 134 55.00 5.31 7.29
CA LYS A 134 55.54 6.65 7.00
C LYS A 134 56.18 6.67 5.62
N ASP A 135 56.03 7.76 4.84
CA ASP A 135 57.11 8.70 4.49
C ASP A 135 56.70 9.71 3.40
N SER A 136 56.96 10.93 3.77
CA SER A 136 57.44 12.10 3.03
C SER A 136 57.35 12.17 1.50
N ALA A 137 56.73 13.23 0.98
CA ALA A 137 57.32 14.31 0.19
C ALA A 137 56.26 15.20 -0.48
N ARG A 138 56.32 16.48 -0.19
CA ARG A 138 55.82 17.60 -1.01
C ARG A 138 56.93 17.93 -2.04
N PRO A 139 56.77 18.80 -3.10
CA PRO A 139 55.76 19.86 -3.27
C PRO A 139 55.37 20.18 -4.76
N SER A 140 54.54 21.26 -4.85
CA SER A 140 54.37 22.22 -5.99
C SER A 140 53.52 21.76 -7.17
N GLY A 141 52.50 22.50 -7.61
CA GLY A 141 52.39 23.85 -8.03
C GLY A 141 51.49 23.91 -9.25
N GLY A 142 50.70 24.97 -9.45
CA GLY A 142 49.96 25.28 -10.69
C GLY A 142 48.45 25.33 -10.45
N MET A 143 47.81 26.35 -10.07
CA MET A 143 47.45 27.68 -10.58
C MET A 143 47.20 27.71 -12.10
N VAL A 144 45.97 28.00 -12.49
CA VAL A 144 45.46 28.96 -13.48
C VAL A 144 43.94 28.69 -13.68
N SER A 145 43.11 29.60 -13.27
CA SER A 145 42.37 30.65 -13.95
C SER A 145 41.14 30.27 -14.79
N ARG A 146 40.02 30.83 -14.33
CA ARG A 146 38.97 31.58 -15.07
C ARG A 146 38.40 31.01 -16.36
N GLU A 147 37.07 30.98 -16.45
CA GLU A 147 36.30 31.99 -17.10
C GLU A 147 34.78 31.88 -16.87
N ARG A 148 34.17 33.03 -16.90
CA ARG A 148 32.76 33.41 -16.78
C ARG A 148 32.04 33.31 -18.14
N GLY A 149 30.77 33.12 -18.10
CA GLY A 149 29.83 33.35 -19.20
C GLY A 149 28.40 33.25 -18.64
N THR A 150 27.77 34.23 -18.25
CA THR A 150 26.87 35.32 -18.69
C THR A 150 26.01 35.01 -19.92
N GLY A 151 24.71 35.27 -19.76
CA GLY A 151 23.78 35.53 -20.87
C GLY A 151 22.46 34.81 -20.62
N SER A 152 21.46 35.47 -20.01
CA SER A 152 20.39 36.34 -20.56
C SER A 152 19.35 35.53 -21.30
N ASP A 153 18.14 35.47 -20.76
CA ASP A 153 17.04 36.46 -20.89
C ASP A 153 16.12 36.18 -22.08
N THR A 154 14.86 36.25 -21.86
CA THR A 154 13.72 36.66 -22.68
C THR A 154 12.52 35.68 -22.49
N THR A 155 11.53 36.01 -21.67
CA THR A 155 10.33 36.84 -21.89
C THR A 155 9.26 36.26 -22.82
N GLU A 156 8.04 36.24 -22.25
CA GLU A 156 6.70 36.44 -22.87
C GLU A 156 6.19 35.28 -23.76
N GLU A 157 4.96 34.84 -23.73
CA GLU A 157 3.69 35.59 -23.68
C GLU A 157 2.52 34.58 -23.43
N ARG A 158 1.51 35.03 -22.71
CA ARG A 158 0.14 34.53 -22.72
C ARG A 158 -0.55 35.06 -23.99
N PRO A 159 -1.58 34.43 -24.55
CA PRO A 159 -2.91 34.91 -24.23
C PRO A 159 -4.02 33.83 -24.06
N GLU A 160 -5.01 34.31 -23.32
CA GLU A 160 -6.42 33.97 -23.23
C GLU A 160 -7.10 33.52 -24.54
N GLN A 161 -7.92 32.50 -24.48
CA GLN A 161 -9.37 32.56 -24.79
C GLN A 161 -10.05 31.33 -24.16
#